data_5cae18fec9d8b9552e85e34b376f0847
#
_entry.id   5cae18fec9d8b9552e85e34b376f0847
#
_cell.length_a   1.000
_cell.length_b   1.000
_cell.length_c   1.000
_cell.angle_alpha   90.00
_cell.angle_beta   90.00
_cell.angle_gamma   90.00
#
_symmetry.space_group_name_H-M   'P 1'
#
loop_
_entity.id
_entity.type
_entity.pdbx_description
1 polymer ?
#
loop_
_entity_poly.entity_id
_entity_poly.type
_entity_poly.pdbx_seq_one_letter_code
_entity_poly.pdbx_strand_id
1 'polypeptide(L)'
;MQLNISGRHLDVTDSIKSYITNKLGKLERHCDHISTINAIVSVDKLLRKAEATIHVKGADIFAAAEHEDLYAAIDILEDKLDRQLIKYKEKNRGR
;
A
#
# COMPACT_ATOMS: atom_id res chain seq x y z
N MET A 1 2.14 -12.21 -6.89
CA MET A 1 2.52 -10.96 -6.19
C MET A 1 3.11 -11.28 -4.83
N GLN A 2 4.13 -10.60 -4.44
CA GLN A 2 4.73 -10.75 -3.12
C GLN A 2 4.43 -9.49 -2.30
N LEU A 3 3.88 -9.68 -1.10
CA LEU A 3 3.58 -8.57 -0.20
C LEU A 3 4.46 -8.67 1.03
N ASN A 4 5.27 -7.64 1.24
CA ASN A 4 6.16 -7.55 2.39
C ASN A 4 5.68 -6.44 3.32
N ILE A 5 5.55 -6.74 4.60
CA ILE A 5 5.06 -5.79 5.60
C ILE A 5 6.08 -5.68 6.71
N SER A 6 6.46 -4.47 7.04
CA SER A 6 7.38 -4.22 8.15
C SER A 6 6.91 -3.06 9.01
N GLY A 7 7.39 -3.01 10.25
CA GLY A 7 7.06 -1.95 11.19
C GLY A 7 8.32 -1.20 11.61
N ARG A 8 8.17 0.10 11.85
CA ARG A 8 9.24 0.97 12.31
C ARG A 8 8.76 1.67 13.57
N HIS A 9 9.38 1.36 14.70
CA HIS A 9 8.95 1.86 16.02
C HIS A 9 7.52 1.41 16.35
N LEU A 10 7.06 0.33 15.74
CA LEU A 10 5.72 -0.19 15.89
C LEU A 10 5.74 -1.68 15.57
N ASP A 11 5.20 -2.49 16.47
CA ASP A 11 5.11 -3.93 16.22
C ASP A 11 3.94 -4.22 15.29
N VAL A 12 4.22 -5.01 14.25
CA VAL A 12 3.18 -5.43 13.32
C VAL A 12 2.48 -6.64 13.93
N THR A 13 1.31 -6.41 14.50
CA THR A 13 0.50 -7.49 15.07
C THR A 13 -0.14 -8.30 13.96
N ASP A 14 -0.65 -9.49 14.30
CA ASP A 14 -1.36 -10.32 13.32
C ASP A 14 -2.58 -9.59 12.76
N SER A 15 -3.27 -8.81 13.59
CA SER A 15 -4.44 -8.03 13.16
C SER A 15 -4.05 -6.99 12.12
N ILE A 16 -2.96 -6.27 12.35
CA ILE A 16 -2.47 -5.26 11.41
C ILE A 16 -2.04 -5.93 10.11
N LYS A 17 -1.29 -7.02 10.22
CA LYS A 17 -0.83 -7.76 9.05
C LYS A 17 -2.00 -8.26 8.19
N SER A 18 -3.01 -8.82 8.84
CA SER A 18 -4.21 -9.30 8.14
C SER A 18 -4.95 -8.16 7.45
N TYR A 19 -5.07 -7.03 8.14
CA TYR A 19 -5.76 -5.87 7.59
C TYR A 19 -5.06 -5.35 6.34
N ILE A 20 -3.74 -5.18 6.42
CA ILE A 20 -2.94 -4.73 5.28
C ILE A 20 -3.04 -5.73 4.13
N THR A 21 -2.91 -7.01 4.42
CA THR A 21 -2.98 -8.06 3.42
C THR A 21 -4.32 -8.03 2.69
N ASN A 22 -5.41 -7.88 3.43
CA ASN A 22 -6.75 -7.81 2.82
C ASN A 22 -6.91 -6.55 1.96
N LYS A 23 -6.47 -5.40 2.48
CA LYS A 23 -6.66 -4.13 1.79
C LYS A 23 -5.78 -4.02 0.55
N LEU A 24 -4.48 -4.26 0.71
CA LEU A 24 -3.56 -4.10 -0.41
C LEU A 24 -3.64 -5.26 -1.39
N GLY A 25 -4.04 -6.43 -0.94
CA GLY A 25 -4.25 -7.58 -1.83
C GLY A 25 -5.31 -7.32 -2.88
N LYS A 26 -6.29 -6.46 -2.59
CA LYS A 26 -7.33 -6.12 -3.54
C LYS A 26 -6.80 -5.36 -4.75
N LEU A 27 -5.63 -4.73 -4.62
CA LEU A 27 -5.06 -3.96 -5.71
C LEU A 27 -4.67 -4.84 -6.90
N GLU A 28 -4.42 -6.12 -6.67
CA GLU A 28 -4.13 -7.07 -7.75
C GLU A 28 -5.27 -7.18 -8.75
N ARG A 29 -6.49 -6.90 -8.31
CA ARG A 29 -7.66 -6.97 -9.18
C ARG A 29 -7.63 -5.90 -10.25
N HIS A 30 -6.91 -4.81 -10.00
CA HIS A 30 -6.87 -3.67 -10.89
C HIS A 30 -5.64 -3.66 -11.79
N CYS A 31 -4.65 -4.50 -11.50
CA CYS A 31 -3.42 -4.50 -12.28
C CYS A 31 -2.76 -5.87 -12.23
N ASP A 32 -2.56 -6.46 -13.40
CA ASP A 32 -1.99 -7.81 -13.53
C ASP A 32 -0.47 -7.82 -13.45
N HIS A 33 0.15 -6.65 -13.43
CA HIS A 33 1.61 -6.54 -13.52
C HIS A 33 2.29 -6.14 -12.21
N ILE A 34 1.62 -6.35 -11.08
CA ILE A 34 2.22 -6.09 -9.79
C ILE A 34 3.13 -7.26 -9.43
N SER A 35 4.43 -6.98 -9.27
CA SER A 35 5.36 -8.02 -8.84
C SER A 35 5.50 -8.04 -7.32
N THR A 36 5.65 -6.87 -6.70
CA THR A 36 5.88 -6.77 -5.27
C THR A 36 5.21 -5.52 -4.70
N ILE A 37 4.69 -5.65 -3.49
CA ILE A 37 4.23 -4.51 -2.69
C ILE A 37 5.04 -4.53 -1.39
N ASN A 38 5.73 -3.44 -1.09
CA ASN A 38 6.45 -3.28 0.16
C ASN A 38 5.75 -2.24 1.01
N ALA A 39 5.17 -2.66 2.11
CA ALA A 39 4.42 -1.79 3.01
C ALA A 39 5.18 -1.60 4.32
N ILE A 40 5.22 -0.36 4.80
CA ILE A 40 5.86 -0.02 6.06
C ILE A 40 4.86 0.77 6.89
N VAL A 41 4.65 0.32 8.13
CA VAL A 41 3.84 1.06 9.09
C VAL A 41 4.75 1.57 10.19
N SER A 42 4.48 2.78 10.66
CA SER A 42 5.32 3.40 11.68
C SER A 42 4.49 4.29 12.58
N VAL A 43 5.07 4.69 13.70
CA VAL A 43 4.44 5.61 14.63
C VAL A 43 5.45 6.72 14.96
N ASP A 44 4.97 7.95 14.98
CA ASP A 44 5.75 9.10 15.41
C ASP A 44 4.83 9.96 16.26
N LYS A 45 5.09 9.96 17.57
CA LYS A 45 4.25 10.64 18.55
C LYS A 45 2.83 10.10 18.48
N LEU A 46 1.85 10.94 18.13
CA LEU A 46 0.43 10.56 18.08
C LEU A 46 -0.01 10.08 16.71
N LEU A 47 0.84 10.23 15.71
CA LEU A 47 0.46 9.87 14.34
C LEU A 47 1.01 8.51 13.94
N ARG A 48 0.16 7.73 13.29
CA ARG A 48 0.56 6.48 12.66
C ARG A 48 0.65 6.72 11.16
N LYS A 49 1.69 6.17 10.57
CA LYS A 49 1.93 6.33 9.14
C LYS A 49 1.90 4.96 8.48
N ALA A 50 1.22 4.89 7.34
CA ALA A 50 1.24 3.72 6.48
C ALA A 50 1.76 4.17 5.12
N GLU A 51 2.77 3.47 4.60
CA GLU A 51 3.33 3.79 3.30
C GLU A 51 3.61 2.49 2.55
N ALA A 52 3.60 2.56 1.24
CA ALA A 52 3.88 1.39 0.42
C ALA A 52 4.42 1.79 -0.94
N THR A 53 5.28 0.92 -1.45
CA THR A 53 5.77 1.01 -2.83
C THR A 53 5.27 -0.22 -3.57
N ILE A 54 4.65 0.00 -4.71
CA ILE A 54 4.19 -1.06 -5.59
C ILE A 54 5.10 -1.11 -6.79
N HIS A 55 5.72 -2.26 -7.02
CA HIS A 55 6.56 -2.47 -8.20
C HIS A 55 5.72 -3.08 -9.31
N VAL A 56 5.55 -2.32 -10.38
CA VAL A 56 4.83 -2.76 -11.57
C VAL A 56 5.79 -2.76 -12.75
N LYS A 57 5.33 -3.29 -13.88
CA LYS A 57 6.16 -3.30 -15.07
C LYS A 57 6.47 -1.87 -15.54
N GLY A 58 7.74 -1.51 -15.48
CA GLY A 58 8.23 -0.23 -15.97
C GLY A 58 8.03 0.95 -15.03
N ALA A 59 7.58 0.74 -13.80
CA ALA A 59 7.36 1.85 -12.87
C ALA A 59 7.29 1.38 -11.42
N ASP A 60 7.51 2.33 -10.52
CA ASP A 60 7.27 2.14 -9.10
C ASP A 60 6.22 3.16 -8.68
N ILE A 61 5.24 2.69 -7.93
CA ILE A 61 4.15 3.53 -7.44
C ILE A 61 4.27 3.63 -5.93
N PHE A 62 4.29 4.85 -5.42
CA PHE A 62 4.45 5.09 -3.99
C PHE A 62 3.32 5.96 -3.46
N ALA A 63 2.87 5.66 -2.24
CA ALA A 63 1.95 6.53 -1.53
C ALA A 63 2.18 6.38 -0.03
N ALA A 64 1.74 7.39 0.71
CA ALA A 64 1.83 7.40 2.17
C ALA A 64 0.60 8.10 2.73
N ALA A 65 0.21 7.69 3.93
CA ALA A 65 -0.92 8.28 4.64
C ALA A 65 -0.63 8.30 6.13
N GLU A 66 -1.11 9.34 6.80
CA GLU A 66 -0.95 9.49 8.24
C GLU A 66 -2.31 9.69 8.88
N HIS A 67 -2.50 9.13 10.08
CA HIS A 67 -3.72 9.27 10.83
C HIS A 67 -3.45 8.85 12.28
N GLU A 68 -4.25 9.33 13.21
CA GLU A 68 -4.14 8.89 14.60
C GLU A 68 -4.46 7.40 14.72
N ASP A 69 -5.35 6.89 13.87
CA ASP A 69 -5.74 5.50 13.81
C ASP A 69 -5.03 4.83 12.64
N LEU A 70 -4.22 3.80 12.94
CA LEU A 70 -3.45 3.11 11.92
C LEU A 70 -4.34 2.46 10.85
N TYR A 71 -5.47 1.89 11.26
CA TYR A 71 -6.38 1.25 10.30
C TYR A 71 -6.94 2.28 9.32
N ALA A 72 -7.25 3.48 9.81
CA ALA A 72 -7.68 4.57 8.93
C ALA A 72 -6.57 4.99 7.99
N ALA A 73 -5.31 5.03 8.46
CA ALA A 73 -4.18 5.35 7.61
C ALA A 73 -4.03 4.32 6.49
N ILE A 74 -4.23 3.04 6.79
CA ILE A 74 -4.14 1.96 5.81
C ILE A 74 -5.26 2.10 4.76
N ASP A 75 -6.46 2.46 5.18
CA ASP A 75 -7.57 2.68 4.25
C ASP A 75 -7.28 3.82 3.27
N ILE A 76 -6.72 4.92 3.80
CA ILE A 76 -6.34 6.07 2.98
C ILE A 76 -5.22 5.68 2.01
N LEU A 77 -4.26 4.90 2.50
CA LEU A 77 -3.15 4.41 1.68
C LEU A 77 -3.67 3.58 0.51
N GLU A 78 -4.58 2.66 0.78
CA GLU A 78 -5.17 1.82 -0.27
C GLU A 78 -5.83 2.68 -1.34
N ASP A 79 -6.62 3.66 -0.93
CA ASP A 79 -7.31 4.55 -1.87
C ASP A 79 -6.32 5.30 -2.75
N LYS A 80 -5.25 5.84 -2.16
CA LYS A 80 -4.22 6.56 -2.91
C LYS A 80 -3.52 5.65 -3.91
N LEU A 81 -3.18 4.44 -3.50
CA LEU A 81 -2.50 3.49 -4.38
C LEU A 81 -3.42 3.06 -5.52
N ASP A 82 -4.69 2.82 -5.22
CA ASP A 82 -5.66 2.44 -6.23
C ASP A 82 -5.80 3.50 -7.32
N ARG A 83 -5.88 4.75 -6.92
CA ARG A 83 -5.97 5.86 -7.87
C ARG A 83 -4.74 5.95 -8.77
N GLN A 84 -3.55 5.73 -8.19
CA GLN A 84 -2.33 5.75 -8.98
C GLN A 84 -2.23 4.56 -9.93
N LEU A 85 -2.71 3.39 -9.51
CA LEU A 85 -2.74 2.22 -10.37
C LEU A 85 -3.68 2.42 -11.56
N ILE A 86 -4.81 3.06 -11.32
CA ILE A 86 -5.75 3.38 -12.40
C ILE A 86 -5.07 4.30 -13.42
N LYS A 87 -4.36 5.33 -12.95
CA LYS A 87 -3.61 6.22 -13.84
C LYS A 87 -2.53 5.48 -14.60
N TYR A 88 -1.83 4.58 -13.95
CA TYR A 88 -0.81 3.76 -14.58
C TYR A 88 -1.40 2.92 -15.71
N LYS A 89 -2.54 2.29 -15.47
CA LYS A 89 -3.24 1.49 -16.47
C LYS A 89 -3.66 2.34 -17.66
N GLU A 90 -4.18 3.53 -17.41
CA GLU A 90 -4.61 4.43 -18.46
C GLU A 90 -3.46 4.87 -19.36
N LYS A 91 -2.30 5.16 -18.75
CA LYS A 91 -1.11 5.55 -19.51
C LYS A 91 -0.57 4.43 -20.39
N ASN A 92 -0.71 3.19 -19.93
CA ASN A 92 -0.17 2.04 -20.65
C ASN A 92 -1.19 1.36 -21.52
N ARG A 93 -2.40 1.87 -21.56
CA ARG A 93 -3.49 1.37 -22.35
C ARG A 93 -3.42 1.98 -23.75
N GLY A 94 -3.67 1.20 -24.76
CA GLY A 94 -3.66 1.71 -26.13
C GLY A 94 -2.29 1.73 -26.79
N ARG A 95 -1.35 1.07 -26.19
CA ARG A 95 -0.01 0.94 -26.73
C ARG A 95 0.13 -0.26 -27.63
#